data_3ad93a67a6e4ae2af98df75c3270a0e9
#
_entry.id   3ad93a67a6e4ae2af98df75c3270a0e9
#
_cell.length_a   1.000
_cell.length_b   1.000
_cell.length_c   1.000
_cell.angle_alpha   90.00
_cell.angle_beta   90.00
_cell.angle_gamma   90.00
#
_symmetry.space_group_name_H-M   'P 1'
#
loop_
_entity.id
_entity.type
_entity.pdbx_description
1 polymer ?
#
loop_
_entity_poly.entity_id
_entity_poly.type
_entity_poly.pdbx_seq_one_letter_code
_entity_poly.pdbx_strand_id
1 'polypeptide(L)'
;MGSDLFALSALANELNQNISGARIDKIQQPEADELRFFMRANGKNVCLVASCNAAIPRLHLTTSRKQSPQLAPNFCMLLRKYLSSASVDSVGVYNADRILYVKFNAKTEMRDDAQYFLFVEIMNRYSNIVFTDSNLIILDAIKHLPLDIARDHVVMRGVKYSPVAQRKISYLNDCFSILEDFQGGDLHKYIQANISGFSGTTVSELLARASLSHQCDKLNDDELQALKNVIDSFRNPKVEPCVINGEAYPIPYKCLSGVDNAKAYSTMSEAYDALNTDIDAGVRNRARLKALSTAARRLHTRVEKNIAIDLEHLKECENMDTYRVYGELVVNNIYKIKRGDSVLRCFNYYDNSDVDIPLDPQLSPSKNSSAYYNKYNKLKRTKEFVEKKLIADKNLLNYVCSIEEEISSLPFDASIVPIEEELAKLNGVKQKATKNKVRKEQAEPPYVYLVDGFYIYRLSLRHVSEPRGPREGACAVG
;
A
#
# COMPACT_ATOMS: atom_id res chain seq x y z
N MET A 1 -6.47 -15.56 8.13
CA MET A 1 -6.16 -15.50 9.56
C MET A 1 -6.92 -14.35 10.16
N GLY A 2 -7.83 -14.58 11.03
CA GLY A 2 -8.56 -13.54 11.73
C GLY A 2 -8.72 -13.99 13.15
N SER A 3 -8.15 -13.24 14.09
CA SER A 3 -8.43 -13.44 15.49
C SER A 3 -9.94 -13.33 15.70
N ASP A 4 -10.52 -14.31 16.39
CA ASP A 4 -11.92 -14.24 16.78
C ASP A 4 -12.10 -13.34 18.00
N LEU A 5 -13.35 -13.11 18.38
CA LEU A 5 -13.66 -12.26 19.52
C LEU A 5 -13.14 -12.83 20.84
N PHE A 6 -13.03 -14.16 20.95
CA PHE A 6 -12.48 -14.81 22.14
C PHE A 6 -11.01 -14.43 22.36
N ALA A 7 -10.18 -14.55 21.31
CA ALA A 7 -8.79 -14.13 21.37
C ALA A 7 -8.64 -12.62 21.58
N LEU A 8 -9.48 -11.80 20.95
CA LEU A 8 -9.45 -10.35 21.10
C LEU A 8 -9.92 -9.89 22.47
N SER A 9 -10.87 -10.58 23.12
CA SER A 9 -11.32 -10.28 24.48
C SER A 9 -10.20 -10.54 25.50
N ALA A 10 -9.50 -11.67 25.36
CA ALA A 10 -8.35 -11.98 26.21
C ALA A 10 -7.22 -10.94 26.04
N LEU A 11 -6.94 -10.56 24.80
CA LEU A 11 -5.96 -9.52 24.50
C LEU A 11 -6.37 -8.13 25.04
N ALA A 12 -7.65 -7.75 24.90
CA ALA A 12 -8.16 -6.49 25.44
C ALA A 12 -8.01 -6.41 26.97
N ASN A 13 -8.32 -7.50 27.67
CA ASN A 13 -8.15 -7.59 29.14
C ASN A 13 -6.67 -7.45 29.53
N GLU A 14 -5.77 -8.14 28.82
CA GLU A 14 -4.32 -8.01 29.04
C GLU A 14 -3.84 -6.57 28.81
N LEU A 15 -4.24 -5.96 27.68
CA LEU A 15 -3.87 -4.58 27.37
C LEU A 15 -4.40 -3.62 28.43
N ASN A 16 -5.66 -3.77 28.85
CA ASN A 16 -6.24 -2.93 29.88
C ASN A 16 -5.46 -2.99 31.18
N GLN A 17 -5.04 -4.19 31.63
CA GLN A 17 -4.22 -4.36 32.84
C GLN A 17 -2.83 -3.73 32.72
N ASN A 18 -2.22 -3.81 31.50
CA ASN A 18 -0.84 -3.38 31.30
C ASN A 18 -0.68 -1.88 31.02
N ILE A 19 -1.66 -1.26 30.34
CA ILE A 19 -1.53 0.13 29.87
C ILE A 19 -2.59 1.09 30.39
N SER A 20 -3.55 0.68 31.21
CA SER A 20 -4.45 1.62 31.88
C SER A 20 -3.62 2.59 32.77
N GLY A 21 -3.91 3.88 32.68
CA GLY A 21 -3.13 4.94 33.32
C GLY A 21 -1.82 5.31 32.59
N ALA A 22 -1.43 4.59 31.56
CA ALA A 22 -0.21 4.88 30.81
C ALA A 22 -0.30 6.23 30.09
N ARG A 23 0.78 7.04 30.17
CA ARG A 23 0.85 8.33 29.49
C ARG A 23 1.51 8.20 28.15
N ILE A 24 0.94 8.86 27.14
CA ILE A 24 1.47 8.91 25.78
C ILE A 24 2.66 9.86 25.72
N ASP A 25 3.82 9.35 25.30
CA ASP A 25 5.03 10.14 25.06
C ASP A 25 5.17 10.52 23.58
N LYS A 26 4.86 9.58 22.67
CA LYS A 26 5.06 9.79 21.23
C LYS A 26 4.08 8.94 20.41
N ILE A 27 3.57 9.52 19.33
CA ILE A 27 2.76 8.81 18.33
C ILE A 27 3.51 8.82 17.00
N GLN A 28 3.57 7.67 16.37
CA GLN A 28 4.19 7.47 15.06
C GLN A 28 3.23 6.70 14.14
N GLN A 29 3.35 6.97 12.84
CA GLN A 29 2.68 6.22 11.78
C GLN A 29 3.76 5.80 10.77
N PRO A 30 4.44 4.67 11.01
CA PRO A 30 5.52 4.21 10.14
C PRO A 30 5.01 3.79 8.77
N GLU A 31 3.79 3.27 8.68
CA GLU A 31 3.13 2.85 7.45
C GLU A 31 1.75 3.50 7.34
N ALA A 32 1.18 3.53 6.13
CA ALA A 32 -0.12 4.13 5.90
C ALA A 32 -1.25 3.51 6.75
N ASP A 33 -1.11 2.24 7.11
CA ASP A 33 -2.10 1.42 7.82
C ASP A 33 -1.65 0.98 9.22
N GLU A 34 -0.58 1.55 9.77
CA GLU A 34 -0.04 1.19 11.10
C GLU A 34 0.28 2.42 11.94
N LEU A 35 -0.22 2.42 13.18
CA LEU A 35 0.09 3.40 14.22
C LEU A 35 0.92 2.76 15.34
N ARG A 36 1.77 3.54 15.96
CA ARG A 36 2.55 3.16 17.15
C ARG A 36 2.46 4.24 18.22
N PHE A 37 2.01 3.83 19.40
CA PHE A 37 1.92 4.68 20.57
C PHE A 37 3.01 4.27 21.56
N PHE A 38 3.97 5.15 21.76
CA PHE A 38 5.01 4.98 22.76
C PHE A 38 4.49 5.61 24.05
N MET A 39 4.48 4.83 25.12
CA MET A 39 3.84 5.19 26.38
C MET A 39 4.72 4.75 27.55
N ARG A 40 4.53 5.39 28.69
CA ARG A 40 5.12 4.97 29.95
C ARG A 40 4.04 4.37 30.84
N ALA A 41 4.13 3.06 31.09
CA ALA A 41 3.21 2.30 31.90
C ALA A 41 4.00 1.62 33.02
N ASN A 42 3.55 1.75 34.28
CA ASN A 42 4.15 1.08 35.44
C ASN A 42 5.69 1.24 35.52
N GLY A 43 6.20 2.44 35.17
CA GLY A 43 7.62 2.75 35.19
C GLY A 43 8.41 2.19 33.98
N LYS A 44 7.78 1.44 33.07
CA LYS A 44 8.40 0.87 31.86
C LYS A 44 7.94 1.60 30.59
N ASN A 45 8.81 1.64 29.60
CA ASN A 45 8.45 2.12 28.28
C ASN A 45 7.82 0.97 27.48
N VAL A 46 6.60 1.17 27.00
CA VAL A 46 5.86 0.22 26.19
C VAL A 46 5.47 0.83 24.86
N CYS A 47 5.30 0.00 23.85
CA CYS A 47 4.85 0.41 22.52
C CYS A 47 3.60 -0.38 22.16
N LEU A 48 2.47 0.31 22.00
CA LEU A 48 1.23 -0.26 21.47
C LEU A 48 1.22 -0.06 19.96
N VAL A 49 1.09 -1.15 19.20
CA VAL A 49 0.89 -1.14 17.75
C VAL A 49 -0.58 -1.37 17.43
N ALA A 50 -1.14 -0.51 16.57
CA ALA A 50 -2.45 -0.68 15.96
C ALA A 50 -2.28 -0.72 14.44
N SER A 51 -2.75 -1.77 13.80
CA SER A 51 -2.66 -1.94 12.34
C SER A 51 -4.01 -2.35 11.76
N CYS A 52 -4.41 -1.66 10.69
CA CYS A 52 -5.56 -2.03 9.86
C CYS A 52 -5.14 -2.62 8.51
N ASN A 53 -3.95 -3.25 8.47
CA ASN A 53 -3.52 -4.00 7.30
C ASN A 53 -4.49 -5.15 7.01
N ALA A 54 -4.89 -5.31 5.75
CA ALA A 54 -5.92 -6.29 5.37
C ALA A 54 -5.51 -7.76 5.66
N ALA A 55 -4.23 -8.06 5.62
CA ALA A 55 -3.72 -9.41 5.85
C ALA A 55 -3.45 -9.70 7.35
N ILE A 56 -3.05 -8.65 8.10
CA ILE A 56 -2.59 -8.77 9.50
C ILE A 56 -3.10 -7.62 10.37
N PRO A 57 -4.43 -7.44 10.46
CA PRO A 57 -5.00 -6.43 11.34
C PRO A 57 -4.76 -6.83 12.80
N ARG A 58 -4.34 -5.86 13.64
CA ARG A 58 -3.93 -6.17 15.03
C ARG A 58 -3.87 -4.96 15.94
N LEU A 59 -4.00 -5.20 17.22
CA LEU A 59 -3.71 -4.25 18.30
C LEU A 59 -3.01 -5.02 19.43
N HIS A 60 -1.72 -4.78 19.69
CA HIS A 60 -0.98 -5.46 20.76
C HIS A 60 0.26 -4.67 21.18
N LEU A 61 0.89 -5.03 22.29
CA LEU A 61 2.19 -4.48 22.68
C LEU A 61 3.30 -5.13 21.85
N THR A 62 4.29 -4.31 21.44
CA THR A 62 5.42 -4.78 20.64
C THR A 62 6.74 -4.25 21.15
N THR A 63 7.78 -5.07 21.02
CA THR A 63 9.17 -4.65 21.22
C THR A 63 9.86 -4.24 19.92
N SER A 64 9.27 -4.59 18.79
CA SER A 64 9.84 -4.29 17.48
C SER A 64 9.87 -2.79 17.18
N ARG A 65 10.89 -2.30 16.49
CA ARG A 65 11.04 -0.90 16.10
C ARG A 65 10.92 -0.77 14.58
N LYS A 66 10.21 0.26 14.11
CA LYS A 66 10.15 0.64 12.70
C LYS A 66 10.58 2.08 12.53
N GLN A 67 11.22 2.37 11.42
CA GLN A 67 11.52 3.73 11.02
C GLN A 67 10.23 4.44 10.61
N SER A 68 10.12 5.71 10.97
CA SER A 68 8.99 6.56 10.57
C SER A 68 9.37 7.40 9.37
N PRO A 69 8.41 7.72 8.49
CA PRO A 69 8.64 8.65 7.39
C PRO A 69 9.08 10.02 7.92
N GLN A 70 9.86 10.75 7.12
CA GLN A 70 10.34 12.09 7.49
C GLN A 70 9.18 13.07 7.76
N LEU A 71 8.10 12.95 6.98
CA LEU A 71 6.86 13.71 7.16
C LEU A 71 5.78 12.79 7.72
N ALA A 72 5.24 13.14 8.89
CA ALA A 72 4.16 12.37 9.48
C ALA A 72 2.87 12.53 8.64
N PRO A 73 2.12 11.44 8.38
CA PRO A 73 0.81 11.51 7.74
C PRO A 73 -0.19 12.37 8.50
N ASN A 74 -1.20 12.91 7.80
CA ASN A 74 -2.19 13.82 8.39
C ASN A 74 -2.92 13.21 9.59
N PHE A 75 -3.29 11.92 9.51
CA PHE A 75 -3.95 11.22 10.62
C PHE A 75 -3.05 11.16 11.87
N CYS A 76 -1.77 10.88 11.71
CA CYS A 76 -0.81 10.92 12.80
C CYS A 76 -0.68 12.33 13.42
N MET A 77 -0.68 13.37 12.58
CA MET A 77 -0.62 14.77 13.06
C MET A 77 -1.88 15.14 13.83
N LEU A 78 -3.05 14.68 13.38
CA LEU A 78 -4.30 14.88 14.09
C LEU A 78 -4.28 14.17 15.45
N LEU A 79 -3.86 12.90 15.51
CA LEU A 79 -3.74 12.18 16.79
C LEU A 79 -2.77 12.88 17.74
N ARG A 80 -1.64 13.41 17.26
CA ARG A 80 -0.70 14.18 18.08
C ARG A 80 -1.33 15.47 18.62
N LYS A 81 -2.18 16.12 17.85
CA LYS A 81 -2.90 17.34 18.29
C LYS A 81 -3.80 17.04 19.51
N TYR A 82 -4.56 15.97 19.45
CA TYR A 82 -5.56 15.64 20.48
C TYR A 82 -5.01 14.80 21.63
N LEU A 83 -4.02 13.93 21.39
CA LEU A 83 -3.52 12.96 22.35
C LEU A 83 -2.11 13.27 22.88
N SER A 84 -1.57 14.46 22.60
CA SER A 84 -0.28 14.86 23.19
C SER A 84 -0.40 14.88 24.72
N SER A 85 0.38 14.01 25.38
CA SER A 85 0.36 13.86 26.86
C SER A 85 -0.95 13.30 27.44
N ALA A 86 -1.84 12.74 26.62
CA ALA A 86 -3.01 12.03 27.10
C ALA A 86 -2.63 10.76 27.86
N SER A 87 -3.51 10.30 28.73
CA SER A 87 -3.39 9.01 29.40
C SER A 87 -4.44 8.03 28.87
N VAL A 88 -4.07 6.75 28.84
CA VAL A 88 -5.01 5.67 28.52
C VAL A 88 -5.95 5.50 29.73
N ASP A 89 -7.25 5.59 29.50
CA ASP A 89 -8.27 5.33 30.50
C ASP A 89 -8.56 3.83 30.60
N SER A 90 -8.96 3.25 29.46
CA SER A 90 -9.30 1.83 29.38
C SER A 90 -9.10 1.28 27.96
N VAL A 91 -8.96 -0.04 27.88
CA VAL A 91 -8.95 -0.81 26.65
C VAL A 91 -9.99 -1.91 26.75
N GLY A 92 -10.77 -2.13 25.70
CA GLY A 92 -11.81 -3.16 25.71
C GLY A 92 -12.31 -3.51 24.33
N VAL A 93 -13.30 -4.40 24.32
CA VAL A 93 -14.04 -4.78 23.12
C VAL A 93 -15.27 -3.89 22.99
N TYR A 94 -15.55 -3.41 21.79
CA TYR A 94 -16.71 -2.57 21.49
C TYR A 94 -17.82 -3.40 20.83
N ASN A 95 -19.06 -3.19 21.30
CA ASN A 95 -20.28 -3.81 20.75
C ASN A 95 -20.22 -5.35 20.66
N ALA A 96 -19.44 -6.00 21.53
CA ALA A 96 -19.24 -7.45 21.52
C ALA A 96 -18.87 -7.99 20.10
N ASP A 97 -18.07 -7.22 19.35
CA ASP A 97 -17.58 -7.54 18.02
C ASP A 97 -16.05 -7.47 17.97
N ARG A 98 -15.47 -7.80 16.83
CA ARG A 98 -14.02 -7.72 16.58
C ARG A 98 -13.55 -6.28 16.40
N ILE A 99 -13.99 -5.42 17.30
CA ILE A 99 -13.63 -4.01 17.40
C ILE A 99 -13.02 -3.78 18.77
N LEU A 100 -11.75 -3.45 18.80
CA LEU A 100 -11.08 -3.03 20.02
C LEU A 100 -11.15 -1.51 20.13
N TYR A 101 -11.34 -0.99 21.35
CA TYR A 101 -11.22 0.42 21.61
C TYR A 101 -10.11 0.71 22.61
N VAL A 102 -9.47 1.85 22.43
CA VAL A 102 -8.61 2.48 23.43
C VAL A 102 -9.23 3.83 23.77
N LYS A 103 -9.63 4.01 25.02
CA LYS A 103 -10.17 5.26 25.53
C LYS A 103 -9.06 6.08 26.16
N PHE A 104 -9.03 7.36 25.86
CA PHE A 104 -8.03 8.30 26.35
C PHE A 104 -8.65 9.43 27.15
N ASN A 105 -8.00 9.79 28.24
CA ASN A 105 -8.23 11.04 28.96
C ASN A 105 -7.18 12.05 28.52
N ALA A 106 -7.61 13.19 27.99
CA ALA A 106 -6.75 14.24 27.47
C ALA A 106 -7.21 15.62 27.97
N LYS A 107 -6.41 16.62 27.70
CA LYS A 107 -6.81 18.02 27.92
C LYS A 107 -6.91 18.75 26.59
N THR A 108 -7.96 19.54 26.43
CA THR A 108 -8.13 20.42 25.28
C THR A 108 -7.07 21.52 25.29
N GLU A 109 -6.99 22.31 24.21
CA GLU A 109 -6.14 23.50 24.13
C GLU A 109 -6.49 24.53 25.22
N MET A 110 -7.74 24.55 25.68
CA MET A 110 -8.22 25.39 26.81
C MET A 110 -7.99 24.76 28.18
N ARG A 111 -7.35 23.57 28.24
CA ARG A 111 -7.07 22.77 29.42
C ARG A 111 -8.28 22.11 30.07
N ASP A 112 -9.43 22.07 29.39
CA ASP A 112 -10.58 21.31 29.85
C ASP A 112 -10.35 19.81 29.67
N ASP A 113 -10.96 19.01 30.53
CA ASP A 113 -10.88 17.57 30.43
C ASP A 113 -11.71 17.07 29.23
N ALA A 114 -11.11 16.23 28.42
CA ALA A 114 -11.72 15.66 27.24
C ALA A 114 -11.44 14.16 27.15
N GLN A 115 -12.36 13.43 26.58
CA GLN A 115 -12.22 11.99 26.33
C GLN A 115 -12.30 11.70 24.84
N TYR A 116 -11.45 10.78 24.39
CA TYR A 116 -11.40 10.35 23.00
C TYR A 116 -11.35 8.83 22.92
N PHE A 117 -11.83 8.29 21.80
CA PHE A 117 -11.76 6.86 21.51
C PHE A 117 -10.99 6.62 20.23
N LEU A 118 -10.15 5.60 20.26
CA LEU A 118 -9.54 5.01 19.08
C LEU A 118 -10.14 3.62 18.88
N PHE A 119 -10.95 3.44 17.87
CA PHE A 119 -11.50 2.14 17.50
C PHE A 119 -10.59 1.46 16.49
N VAL A 120 -10.25 0.21 16.72
CA VAL A 120 -9.46 -0.64 15.84
C VAL A 120 -10.34 -1.81 15.41
N GLU A 121 -10.81 -1.75 14.17
CA GLU A 121 -11.65 -2.76 13.56
C GLU A 121 -10.78 -3.88 12.96
N ILE A 122 -10.96 -5.11 13.43
CA ILE A 122 -10.15 -6.28 13.04
C ILE A 122 -11.00 -7.20 12.16
N MET A 123 -11.18 -6.79 10.89
CA MET A 123 -12.10 -7.39 9.93
C MET A 123 -11.45 -7.66 8.56
N ASN A 124 -10.20 -8.14 8.55
CA ASN A 124 -9.42 -8.43 7.33
C ASN A 124 -9.39 -7.21 6.39
N ARG A 125 -9.87 -7.34 5.15
CA ARG A 125 -9.89 -6.26 4.14
C ARG A 125 -10.68 -5.02 4.58
N TYR A 126 -11.65 -5.20 5.47
CA TYR A 126 -12.49 -4.11 6.00
C TYR A 126 -11.93 -3.49 7.29
N SER A 127 -10.78 -3.96 7.76
CA SER A 127 -10.14 -3.40 8.95
C SER A 127 -9.85 -1.92 8.78
N ASN A 128 -10.07 -1.17 9.87
CA ASN A 128 -9.91 0.28 9.92
C ASN A 128 -9.42 0.75 11.29
N ILE A 129 -8.93 1.98 11.37
CA ILE A 129 -8.66 2.66 12.63
C ILE A 129 -9.40 3.99 12.59
N VAL A 130 -10.34 4.18 13.52
CA VAL A 130 -11.23 5.33 13.59
C VAL A 130 -11.01 6.08 14.88
N PHE A 131 -10.85 7.38 14.83
CA PHE A 131 -10.67 8.26 15.97
C PHE A 131 -11.89 9.14 16.20
N THR A 132 -12.46 9.16 17.42
CA THR A 132 -13.68 9.88 17.73
C THR A 132 -13.53 10.69 19.03
N ASP A 133 -14.45 11.62 19.22
CA ASP A 133 -14.68 12.30 20.50
C ASP A 133 -15.51 11.42 21.48
N SER A 134 -15.84 11.98 22.66
CA SER A 134 -16.67 11.35 23.67
C SER A 134 -18.11 11.07 23.23
N ASN A 135 -18.63 11.79 22.24
CA ASN A 135 -19.96 11.60 21.66
C ASN A 135 -19.96 10.61 20.49
N LEU A 136 -18.83 9.95 20.25
CA LEU A 136 -18.60 9.05 19.13
C LEU A 136 -18.65 9.76 17.77
N ILE A 137 -18.43 11.08 17.69
CA ILE A 137 -18.32 11.79 16.42
C ILE A 137 -16.92 11.55 15.86
N ILE A 138 -16.85 11.07 14.62
CA ILE A 138 -15.60 10.76 13.94
C ILE A 138 -14.82 12.05 13.68
N LEU A 139 -13.64 12.13 14.27
CA LEU A 139 -12.69 13.21 14.03
C LEU A 139 -11.84 12.93 12.80
N ASP A 140 -11.43 11.66 12.63
CA ASP A 140 -10.77 11.16 11.42
C ASP A 140 -10.64 9.63 11.45
N ALA A 141 -10.19 9.03 10.32
CA ALA A 141 -9.92 7.60 10.19
C ALA A 141 -8.79 7.34 9.19
N ILE A 142 -8.15 6.16 9.27
CA ILE A 142 -7.16 5.75 8.26
C ILE A 142 -7.82 5.52 6.90
N LYS A 143 -8.99 4.84 6.89
CA LYS A 143 -9.78 4.61 5.67
C LYS A 143 -11.11 5.34 5.80
N HIS A 144 -11.40 6.21 4.83
CA HIS A 144 -12.69 6.87 4.74
C HIS A 144 -13.65 6.03 3.89
N LEU A 145 -14.84 5.79 4.42
CA LEU A 145 -15.89 5.01 3.77
C LEU A 145 -17.12 5.89 3.64
N PRO A 146 -17.31 6.57 2.48
CA PRO A 146 -18.46 7.42 2.23
C PRO A 146 -19.72 6.60 1.97
N LEU A 147 -20.89 7.25 2.07
CA LEU A 147 -22.23 6.63 2.01
C LEU A 147 -22.48 5.87 0.69
N ASP A 148 -21.92 6.33 -0.41
CA ASP A 148 -22.03 5.70 -1.73
C ASP A 148 -21.31 4.34 -1.82
N ILE A 149 -20.28 4.13 -0.98
CA ILE A 149 -19.49 2.89 -0.93
C ILE A 149 -19.99 1.96 0.18
N ALA A 150 -20.35 2.49 1.34
CA ALA A 150 -20.70 1.71 2.53
C ALA A 150 -21.96 2.27 3.22
N ARG A 151 -23.14 1.80 2.80
CA ARG A 151 -24.43 2.28 3.34
C ARG A 151 -24.62 1.98 4.82
N ASP A 152 -24.17 0.81 5.27
CA ASP A 152 -24.40 0.32 6.63
C ASP A 152 -23.29 0.74 7.61
N HIS A 153 -22.14 1.23 7.12
CA HIS A 153 -21.00 1.62 7.94
C HIS A 153 -20.25 2.80 7.33
N VAL A 154 -20.76 3.99 7.55
CA VAL A 154 -20.17 5.23 7.04
C VAL A 154 -19.07 5.69 7.98
N VAL A 155 -17.84 5.85 7.44
CA VAL A 155 -16.69 6.35 8.19
C VAL A 155 -16.18 7.63 7.54
N MET A 156 -16.76 8.76 7.97
CA MET A 156 -16.42 10.10 7.48
C MET A 156 -16.35 11.06 8.64
N ARG A 157 -15.52 12.09 8.53
CA ARG A 157 -15.38 13.15 9.54
C ARG A 157 -16.74 13.83 9.81
N GLY A 158 -17.05 14.02 11.08
CA GLY A 158 -18.30 14.65 11.54
C GLY A 158 -19.50 13.72 11.61
N VAL A 159 -19.39 12.47 11.16
CA VAL A 159 -20.45 11.45 11.26
C VAL A 159 -20.30 10.72 12.60
N LYS A 160 -21.41 10.30 13.19
CA LYS A 160 -21.39 9.48 14.39
C LYS A 160 -20.91 8.06 14.05
N TYR A 161 -19.94 7.56 14.79
CA TYR A 161 -19.42 6.21 14.63
C TYR A 161 -20.50 5.19 15.00
N SER A 162 -20.83 4.34 14.03
CA SER A 162 -21.78 3.24 14.19
C SER A 162 -21.25 2.02 13.45
N PRO A 163 -20.81 0.96 14.15
CA PRO A 163 -20.43 -0.29 13.50
C PRO A 163 -21.65 -0.98 12.90
N VAL A 164 -21.39 -1.89 11.95
CA VAL A 164 -22.46 -2.71 11.37
C VAL A 164 -23.20 -3.47 12.45
N ALA A 165 -24.54 -3.41 12.40
CA ALA A 165 -25.35 -4.14 13.36
C ALA A 165 -25.14 -5.65 13.25
N GLN A 166 -24.87 -6.31 14.36
CA GLN A 166 -24.71 -7.76 14.40
C GLN A 166 -26.11 -8.43 14.36
N ARG A 167 -26.25 -9.44 13.51
CA ARG A 167 -27.47 -10.26 13.41
C ARG A 167 -27.47 -11.42 14.41
N LYS A 168 -26.29 -11.81 14.90
CA LYS A 168 -26.10 -12.95 15.80
C LYS A 168 -25.89 -12.46 17.23
N ILE A 169 -26.28 -13.27 18.20
CA ILE A 169 -26.03 -12.96 19.61
C ILE A 169 -24.57 -13.29 19.92
N SER A 170 -23.85 -12.34 20.53
CA SER A 170 -22.48 -12.60 20.95
C SER A 170 -22.41 -13.55 22.13
N TYR A 171 -21.39 -14.42 22.17
CA TYR A 171 -21.15 -15.30 23.31
C TYR A 171 -20.89 -14.53 24.63
N LEU A 172 -20.49 -13.26 24.55
CA LEU A 172 -20.31 -12.38 25.71
C LEU A 172 -21.65 -11.97 26.34
N ASN A 173 -22.74 -12.05 25.58
CA ASN A 173 -24.10 -11.79 26.02
C ASN A 173 -24.78 -13.11 26.41
N ASP A 174 -26.01 -13.03 26.85
CA ASP A 174 -26.81 -14.24 27.11
C ASP A 174 -27.21 -14.90 25.77
N CYS A 175 -26.55 -16.00 25.45
CA CYS A 175 -26.77 -16.79 24.21
C CYS A 175 -27.34 -18.20 24.54
N PHE A 176 -27.71 -18.46 25.79
CA PHE A 176 -28.09 -19.81 26.23
C PHE A 176 -29.43 -20.26 25.65
N SER A 177 -30.37 -19.33 25.48
CA SER A 177 -31.66 -19.61 24.84
C SER A 177 -31.52 -20.19 23.45
N ILE A 178 -30.49 -19.73 22.68
CA ILE A 178 -30.17 -20.27 21.35
C ILE A 178 -29.83 -21.77 21.43
N LEU A 179 -29.09 -22.18 22.46
CA LEU A 179 -28.68 -23.59 22.62
C LEU A 179 -29.85 -24.48 23.00
N GLU A 180 -30.83 -23.95 23.74
CA GLU A 180 -32.06 -24.63 24.12
C GLU A 180 -32.97 -24.89 22.91
N ASP A 181 -32.92 -24.02 21.91
CA ASP A 181 -33.69 -24.14 20.67
C ASP A 181 -33.10 -25.16 19.67
N PHE A 182 -31.96 -25.77 19.97
CA PHE A 182 -31.33 -26.75 19.08
C PHE A 182 -32.16 -28.03 19.00
N GLN A 183 -32.58 -28.43 17.81
CA GLN A 183 -33.46 -29.59 17.57
C GLN A 183 -32.72 -30.80 16.94
N GLY A 184 -31.39 -30.78 16.96
CA GLY A 184 -30.56 -31.83 16.37
C GLY A 184 -29.92 -31.48 15.02
N GLY A 185 -28.92 -32.24 14.64
CA GLY A 185 -28.15 -32.08 13.40
C GLY A 185 -26.69 -31.68 13.63
N ASP A 186 -26.14 -30.79 12.79
CA ASP A 186 -24.76 -30.31 12.92
C ASP A 186 -24.66 -29.16 13.93
N LEU A 187 -24.35 -29.51 15.19
CA LEU A 187 -24.25 -28.57 16.29
C LEU A 187 -23.12 -27.53 16.07
N HIS A 188 -22.02 -27.93 15.44
CA HIS A 188 -20.93 -27.01 15.12
C HIS A 188 -21.41 -25.87 14.17
N LYS A 189 -22.11 -26.24 13.10
CA LYS A 189 -22.68 -25.24 12.18
C LYS A 189 -23.77 -24.42 12.84
N TYR A 190 -24.59 -25.03 13.69
CA TYR A 190 -25.66 -24.33 14.40
C TYR A 190 -25.12 -23.22 15.31
N ILE A 191 -24.07 -23.53 16.11
CA ILE A 191 -23.41 -22.55 16.96
C ILE A 191 -22.80 -21.44 16.09
N GLN A 192 -22.09 -21.79 15.02
CA GLN A 192 -21.49 -20.78 14.11
C GLN A 192 -22.55 -19.90 13.42
N ALA A 193 -23.73 -20.43 13.12
CA ALA A 193 -24.78 -19.67 12.46
C ALA A 193 -25.47 -18.66 13.39
N ASN A 194 -25.62 -18.98 14.68
CA ASN A 194 -26.48 -18.23 15.62
C ASN A 194 -25.68 -17.45 16.67
N ILE A 195 -24.50 -17.94 17.08
CA ILE A 195 -23.67 -17.28 18.09
C ILE A 195 -22.46 -16.64 17.39
N SER A 196 -22.25 -15.34 17.66
CA SER A 196 -21.09 -14.61 17.15
C SER A 196 -19.93 -14.63 18.15
N GLY A 197 -18.72 -14.44 17.63
CA GLY A 197 -17.51 -14.27 18.43
C GLY A 197 -16.56 -15.47 18.42
N PHE A 198 -17.00 -16.63 17.96
CA PHE A 198 -16.18 -17.80 17.85
C PHE A 198 -15.78 -18.11 16.41
N SER A 199 -14.53 -18.48 16.20
CA SER A 199 -14.07 -19.11 14.95
C SER A 199 -14.53 -20.57 14.88
N GLY A 200 -14.49 -21.17 13.70
CA GLY A 200 -14.78 -22.60 13.57
C GLY A 200 -13.91 -23.48 14.46
N THR A 201 -12.63 -23.15 14.55
CA THR A 201 -11.69 -23.86 15.43
C THR A 201 -12.09 -23.70 16.91
N THR A 202 -12.53 -22.51 17.30
CA THR A 202 -12.97 -22.25 18.68
C THR A 202 -14.28 -23.01 19.00
N VAL A 203 -15.21 -23.11 18.04
CA VAL A 203 -16.41 -23.95 18.21
C VAL A 203 -16.04 -25.43 18.36
N SER A 204 -15.09 -25.92 17.55
CA SER A 204 -14.60 -27.31 17.73
C SER A 204 -13.98 -27.52 19.10
N GLU A 205 -13.29 -26.54 19.65
CA GLU A 205 -12.73 -26.59 21.00
C GLU A 205 -13.81 -26.58 22.10
N LEU A 206 -14.87 -25.76 21.92
CA LEU A 206 -16.02 -25.79 22.83
C LEU A 206 -16.66 -27.18 22.90
N LEU A 207 -16.91 -27.78 21.73
CA LEU A 207 -17.51 -29.13 21.66
C LEU A 207 -16.57 -30.18 22.27
N ALA A 208 -15.28 -30.13 21.97
CA ALA A 208 -14.30 -31.05 22.54
C ALA A 208 -14.21 -30.95 24.08
N ARG A 209 -14.31 -29.75 24.64
CA ARG A 209 -14.34 -29.54 26.09
C ARG A 209 -15.64 -29.98 26.74
N ALA A 210 -16.76 -29.81 26.06
CA ALA A 210 -18.06 -30.31 26.48
C ALA A 210 -18.25 -31.83 26.25
N SER A 211 -17.25 -32.49 25.62
CA SER A 211 -17.31 -33.91 25.20
C SER A 211 -18.47 -34.21 24.23
N LEU A 212 -18.83 -33.25 23.40
CA LEU A 212 -19.90 -33.36 22.42
C LEU A 212 -19.35 -33.61 21.02
N SER A 213 -20.08 -34.37 20.21
CA SER A 213 -19.76 -34.57 18.81
C SER A 213 -20.29 -33.41 17.94
N HIS A 214 -19.73 -33.22 16.73
CA HIS A 214 -20.23 -32.21 15.78
C HIS A 214 -21.64 -32.51 15.29
N GLN A 215 -21.96 -33.80 15.17
CA GLN A 215 -23.30 -34.30 14.80
C GLN A 215 -23.93 -34.90 16.02
N CYS A 216 -25.06 -34.40 16.45
CA CYS A 216 -25.81 -34.97 17.58
C CYS A 216 -27.31 -34.74 17.37
N ASP A 217 -28.08 -35.57 18.05
CA ASP A 217 -29.51 -35.37 18.20
C ASP A 217 -29.78 -34.15 19.13
N LYS A 218 -31.01 -34.02 19.59
CA LYS A 218 -31.33 -32.97 20.56
C LYS A 218 -30.46 -33.15 21.82
N LEU A 219 -29.87 -32.05 22.30
CA LEU A 219 -29.09 -32.05 23.54
C LEU A 219 -29.96 -32.41 24.73
N ASN A 220 -29.49 -33.29 25.58
CA ASN A 220 -30.09 -33.54 26.87
C ASN A 220 -29.69 -32.42 27.87
N ASP A 221 -30.33 -32.39 29.05
CA ASP A 221 -30.13 -31.34 30.07
C ASP A 221 -28.67 -31.30 30.56
N ASP A 222 -28.03 -32.46 30.71
CA ASP A 222 -26.64 -32.58 31.17
C ASP A 222 -25.65 -32.06 30.12
N GLU A 223 -25.86 -32.43 28.85
CA GLU A 223 -25.05 -31.97 27.70
C GLU A 223 -25.19 -30.46 27.50
N LEU A 224 -26.43 -29.96 27.59
CA LEU A 224 -26.72 -28.52 27.52
C LEU A 224 -26.02 -27.76 28.65
N GLN A 225 -26.11 -28.25 29.87
CA GLN A 225 -25.44 -27.63 31.03
C GLN A 225 -23.92 -27.68 30.88
N ALA A 226 -23.35 -28.80 30.41
CA ALA A 226 -21.92 -28.91 30.13
C ALA A 226 -21.47 -27.87 29.10
N LEU A 227 -22.20 -27.70 28.00
CA LEU A 227 -21.90 -26.70 26.96
C LEU A 227 -22.01 -25.25 27.52
N LYS A 228 -23.04 -24.95 28.28
CA LYS A 228 -23.19 -23.65 28.95
C LYS A 228 -21.99 -23.35 29.86
N ASN A 229 -21.59 -24.33 30.71
CA ASN A 229 -20.44 -24.18 31.59
C ASN A 229 -19.12 -23.92 30.84
N VAL A 230 -18.94 -24.60 29.69
CA VAL A 230 -17.77 -24.37 28.82
C VAL A 230 -17.80 -22.96 28.28
N ILE A 231 -18.94 -22.47 27.74
CA ILE A 231 -19.07 -21.10 27.20
C ILE A 231 -18.79 -20.06 28.30
N ASP A 232 -19.30 -20.27 29.52
CA ASP A 232 -19.00 -19.38 30.66
C ASP A 232 -17.51 -19.34 31.00
N SER A 233 -16.83 -20.49 30.93
CA SER A 233 -15.38 -20.54 31.12
C SER A 233 -14.59 -19.74 30.05
N PHE A 234 -15.16 -19.58 28.84
CA PHE A 234 -14.56 -18.77 27.77
C PHE A 234 -14.84 -17.27 27.94
N ARG A 235 -15.84 -16.87 28.76
CA ARG A 235 -16.05 -15.46 29.11
C ARG A 235 -14.93 -14.92 29.99
N ASN A 236 -14.44 -15.76 30.93
CA ASN A 236 -13.36 -15.41 31.87
C ASN A 236 -12.27 -16.52 31.88
N PRO A 237 -11.52 -16.69 30.82
CA PRO A 237 -10.55 -17.77 30.72
C PRO A 237 -9.33 -17.52 31.60
N LYS A 238 -8.75 -18.60 32.14
CA LYS A 238 -7.36 -18.56 32.62
C LYS A 238 -6.47 -18.52 31.37
N VAL A 239 -5.93 -17.34 31.09
CA VAL A 239 -5.16 -17.09 29.85
C VAL A 239 -3.79 -17.76 29.92
N GLU A 240 -3.53 -18.70 29.01
CA GLU A 240 -2.25 -19.40 28.77
C GLU A 240 -1.95 -19.32 27.30
N PRO A 241 -1.40 -18.20 26.81
CA PRO A 241 -1.30 -17.90 25.38
C PRO A 241 -0.42 -18.89 24.64
N CYS A 242 -0.88 -19.31 23.46
CA CYS A 242 -0.10 -20.17 22.60
C CYS A 242 -0.32 -19.81 21.11
N VAL A 243 0.66 -20.18 20.28
CA VAL A 243 0.57 -20.10 18.83
C VAL A 243 0.57 -21.53 18.30
N ILE A 244 -0.46 -21.88 17.53
CA ILE A 244 -0.63 -23.19 16.90
C ILE A 244 -0.99 -22.93 15.43
N ASN A 245 -0.31 -23.59 14.48
CA ASN A 245 -0.56 -23.46 13.06
C ASN A 245 -0.60 -22.01 12.52
N GLY A 246 0.20 -21.11 13.12
CA GLY A 246 0.24 -19.71 12.69
C GLY A 246 -0.97 -18.87 13.14
N GLU A 247 -1.69 -19.31 14.18
CA GLU A 247 -2.74 -18.55 14.84
C GLU A 247 -2.50 -18.48 16.34
N ALA A 248 -2.83 -17.33 16.95
CA ALA A 248 -2.68 -17.10 18.39
C ALA A 248 -3.98 -17.42 19.12
N TYR A 249 -3.90 -18.23 20.15
CA TYR A 249 -5.01 -18.66 20.99
C TYR A 249 -4.77 -18.25 22.44
N PRO A 250 -5.82 -17.84 23.19
CA PRO A 250 -5.68 -17.43 24.59
C PRO A 250 -5.49 -18.61 25.55
N ILE A 251 -5.83 -19.82 25.11
CA ILE A 251 -5.69 -21.08 25.87
C ILE A 251 -5.24 -22.20 24.93
N PRO A 252 -4.55 -23.24 25.42
CA PRO A 252 -4.26 -24.41 24.60
C PRO A 252 -5.54 -25.14 24.20
N TYR A 253 -5.68 -25.46 22.91
CA TYR A 253 -6.86 -26.14 22.37
C TYR A 253 -6.69 -27.66 22.37
N LYS A 254 -7.64 -28.37 23.00
CA LYS A 254 -7.67 -29.84 23.04
C LYS A 254 -7.89 -30.43 21.64
N CYS A 255 -8.73 -29.79 20.82
CA CYS A 255 -9.00 -30.23 19.46
C CYS A 255 -7.78 -30.12 18.53
N LEU A 256 -6.74 -29.40 18.95
CA LEU A 256 -5.46 -29.27 18.26
C LEU A 256 -4.31 -30.00 18.97
N SER A 257 -4.59 -30.80 20.00
CA SER A 257 -3.60 -31.59 20.75
C SER A 257 -3.06 -32.73 19.86
N GLY A 258 -1.91 -32.59 19.29
CA GLY A 258 -1.28 -33.52 18.31
C GLY A 258 -0.57 -32.78 17.19
N VAL A 259 -0.60 -31.47 17.23
CA VAL A 259 0.14 -30.63 16.28
C VAL A 259 1.51 -30.30 16.92
N ASP A 260 2.59 -30.76 16.27
CA ASP A 260 3.98 -30.65 16.77
C ASP A 260 4.52 -29.21 16.89
N ASN A 261 3.74 -28.19 16.50
CA ASN A 261 4.19 -26.80 16.42
C ASN A 261 3.54 -25.83 17.41
N ALA A 262 3.02 -26.32 18.53
CA ALA A 262 2.46 -25.46 19.57
C ALA A 262 3.59 -24.75 20.35
N LYS A 263 3.59 -23.41 20.37
CA LYS A 263 4.53 -22.61 21.17
C LYS A 263 3.75 -21.82 22.21
N ALA A 264 4.12 -21.96 23.47
CA ALA A 264 3.56 -21.19 24.58
C ALA A 264 4.26 -19.84 24.73
N TYR A 265 3.51 -18.83 25.18
CA TYR A 265 3.99 -17.47 25.43
C TYR A 265 3.50 -16.97 26.80
N SER A 266 4.20 -15.96 27.33
CA SER A 266 3.82 -15.40 28.64
C SER A 266 2.58 -14.50 28.56
N THR A 267 2.39 -13.83 27.40
CA THR A 267 1.29 -12.89 27.16
C THR A 267 0.72 -13.04 25.75
N MET A 268 -0.53 -12.63 25.56
CA MET A 268 -1.14 -12.56 24.21
C MET A 268 -0.39 -11.61 23.29
N SER A 269 0.10 -10.49 23.83
CA SER A 269 0.91 -9.53 23.05
C SER A 269 2.19 -10.16 22.52
N GLU A 270 2.90 -10.97 23.32
CA GLU A 270 4.10 -11.70 22.85
C GLU A 270 3.75 -12.73 21.76
N ALA A 271 2.64 -13.45 21.92
CA ALA A 271 2.17 -14.39 20.90
C ALA A 271 1.85 -13.67 19.56
N TYR A 272 1.16 -12.53 19.63
CA TYR A 272 0.88 -11.71 18.45
C TYR A 272 2.13 -11.07 17.85
N ASP A 273 3.06 -10.60 18.66
CA ASP A 273 4.31 -9.99 18.20
C ASP A 273 5.18 -11.03 17.46
N ALA A 274 5.36 -12.22 18.03
CA ALA A 274 6.08 -13.32 17.41
C ALA A 274 5.43 -13.79 16.11
N LEU A 275 4.10 -13.91 16.07
CA LEU A 275 3.37 -14.32 14.89
C LEU A 275 3.45 -13.30 13.75
N ASN A 276 3.39 -12.01 14.07
CA ASN A 276 3.20 -10.99 13.05
C ASN A 276 4.50 -10.32 12.58
N THR A 277 5.60 -10.43 13.32
CA THR A 277 6.85 -9.75 12.94
C THR A 277 7.37 -10.21 11.59
N ASP A 278 7.48 -11.51 11.38
CA ASP A 278 7.98 -12.09 10.13
C ASP A 278 6.95 -11.96 8.99
N ILE A 279 5.66 -12.17 9.32
CA ILE A 279 4.57 -12.06 8.34
C ILE A 279 4.43 -10.61 7.85
N ASP A 280 4.53 -9.63 8.74
CA ASP A 280 4.39 -8.20 8.40
C ASP A 280 5.46 -7.77 7.40
N ALA A 281 6.72 -8.11 7.65
CA ALA A 281 7.81 -7.80 6.72
C ALA A 281 7.54 -8.42 5.34
N GLY A 282 7.14 -9.68 5.30
CA GLY A 282 6.84 -10.38 4.06
C GLY A 282 5.64 -9.84 3.29
N VAL A 283 4.54 -9.57 3.97
CA VAL A 283 3.32 -9.00 3.35
C VAL A 283 3.60 -7.61 2.78
N ARG A 284 4.33 -6.77 3.53
CA ARG A 284 4.65 -5.41 3.10
C ARG A 284 5.62 -5.41 1.93
N ASN A 285 6.65 -6.24 1.96
CA ASN A 285 7.59 -6.37 0.84
C ASN A 285 6.87 -6.84 -0.43
N ARG A 286 5.97 -7.83 -0.35
CA ARG A 286 5.16 -8.26 -1.50
C ARG A 286 4.27 -7.15 -2.05
N ALA A 287 3.62 -6.39 -1.18
CA ALA A 287 2.77 -5.26 -1.59
C ALA A 287 3.58 -4.16 -2.28
N ARG A 288 4.76 -3.82 -1.73
CA ARG A 288 5.69 -2.84 -2.31
C ARG A 288 6.23 -3.32 -3.65
N LEU A 289 6.70 -4.56 -3.75
CA LEU A 289 7.17 -5.14 -5.01
C LEU A 289 6.09 -5.13 -6.09
N LYS A 290 4.85 -5.48 -5.73
CA LYS A 290 3.72 -5.41 -6.67
C LYS A 290 3.44 -3.98 -7.14
N ALA A 291 3.51 -3.01 -6.24
CA ALA A 291 3.33 -1.59 -6.59
C ALA A 291 4.45 -1.10 -7.52
N LEU A 292 5.71 -1.46 -7.25
CA LEU A 292 6.86 -1.16 -8.09
C LEU A 292 6.75 -1.78 -9.48
N SER A 293 6.42 -3.08 -9.56
CA SER A 293 6.19 -3.77 -10.84
C SER A 293 5.09 -3.09 -11.65
N THR A 294 4.00 -2.67 -11.00
CA THR A 294 2.91 -1.94 -11.68
C THR A 294 3.38 -0.57 -12.17
N ALA A 295 4.19 0.15 -11.39
CA ALA A 295 4.73 1.46 -11.76
C ALA A 295 5.72 1.34 -12.92
N ALA A 296 6.61 0.35 -12.90
CA ALA A 296 7.56 0.06 -13.98
C ALA A 296 6.82 -0.26 -15.29
N ARG A 297 5.84 -1.16 -15.26
CA ARG A 297 5.01 -1.50 -16.44
C ARG A 297 4.25 -0.31 -17.01
N ARG A 298 3.74 0.58 -16.19
CA ARG A 298 3.08 1.82 -16.65
C ARG A 298 4.07 2.74 -17.37
N LEU A 299 5.30 2.85 -16.85
CA LEU A 299 6.36 3.63 -17.47
C LEU A 299 6.77 2.99 -18.79
N HIS A 300 6.98 1.69 -18.83
CA HIS A 300 7.27 0.88 -20.03
C HIS A 300 6.23 1.17 -21.13
N THR A 301 4.96 0.91 -20.87
CA THR A 301 3.86 1.13 -21.84
C THR A 301 3.79 2.59 -22.34
N ARG A 302 4.09 3.56 -21.46
CA ARG A 302 4.13 4.98 -21.85
C ARG A 302 5.26 5.27 -22.83
N VAL A 303 6.46 4.73 -22.55
CA VAL A 303 7.62 4.93 -23.42
C VAL A 303 7.44 4.23 -24.76
N GLU A 304 6.91 3.00 -24.79
CA GLU A 304 6.57 2.30 -26.03
C GLU A 304 5.60 3.09 -26.91
N LYS A 305 4.55 3.65 -26.30
CA LYS A 305 3.59 4.50 -27.04
C LYS A 305 4.26 5.74 -27.63
N ASN A 306 5.16 6.38 -26.86
CA ASN A 306 5.91 7.53 -27.36
C ASN A 306 6.79 7.14 -28.56
N ILE A 307 7.50 6.02 -28.49
CA ILE A 307 8.31 5.49 -29.59
C ILE A 307 7.45 5.22 -30.82
N ALA A 308 6.26 4.63 -30.65
CA ALA A 308 5.35 4.36 -31.77
C ALA A 308 4.89 5.66 -32.47
N ILE A 309 4.52 6.69 -31.70
CA ILE A 309 4.14 8.01 -32.24
C ILE A 309 5.32 8.67 -32.97
N ASP A 310 6.51 8.61 -32.37
CA ASP A 310 7.71 9.21 -32.99
C ASP A 310 8.11 8.51 -34.29
N LEU A 311 7.91 7.20 -34.38
CA LEU A 311 8.10 6.44 -35.63
C LEU A 311 7.08 6.84 -36.72
N GLU A 312 5.84 7.12 -36.35
CA GLU A 312 4.81 7.60 -37.26
C GLU A 312 5.17 8.99 -37.79
N HIS A 313 5.60 9.91 -36.92
CA HIS A 313 6.09 11.23 -37.35
C HIS A 313 7.32 11.14 -38.27
N LEU A 314 8.22 10.17 -38.04
CA LEU A 314 9.35 9.96 -38.97
C LEU A 314 8.89 9.52 -40.39
N LYS A 315 7.88 8.65 -40.49
CA LYS A 315 7.28 8.26 -41.76
C LYS A 315 6.66 9.45 -42.47
N GLU A 316 5.97 10.35 -41.76
CA GLU A 316 5.46 11.59 -42.36
C GLU A 316 6.59 12.49 -42.91
N CYS A 317 7.78 12.44 -42.31
CA CYS A 317 8.93 13.19 -42.75
C CYS A 317 9.65 12.58 -43.98
N GLU A 318 9.39 11.32 -44.36
CA GLU A 318 10.03 10.67 -45.52
C GLU A 318 9.80 11.43 -46.81
N ASN A 319 8.63 12.03 -47.00
CA ASN A 319 8.27 12.78 -48.19
C ASN A 319 8.70 14.26 -48.18
N MET A 320 9.61 14.64 -47.24
CA MET A 320 9.99 16.07 -47.13
C MET A 320 10.68 16.61 -48.36
N ASP A 321 11.51 15.80 -49.05
CA ASP A 321 12.25 16.21 -50.23
C ASP A 321 11.34 16.58 -51.43
N THR A 322 10.16 15.98 -51.49
CA THR A 322 9.14 16.33 -52.48
C THR A 322 8.75 17.83 -52.36
N TYR A 323 8.62 18.33 -51.12
CA TYR A 323 8.31 19.75 -50.90
C TYR A 323 9.46 20.68 -51.28
N ARG A 324 10.72 20.24 -51.13
CA ARG A 324 11.90 20.98 -51.62
C ARG A 324 11.86 21.07 -53.13
N VAL A 325 11.68 19.92 -53.80
CA VAL A 325 11.58 19.85 -55.25
C VAL A 325 10.43 20.70 -55.80
N TYR A 326 9.25 20.62 -55.18
CA TYR A 326 8.11 21.48 -55.57
C TYR A 326 8.43 22.97 -55.39
N GLY A 327 9.10 23.37 -54.30
CA GLY A 327 9.55 24.74 -54.11
C GLY A 327 10.48 25.22 -55.18
N GLU A 328 11.46 24.41 -55.59
CA GLU A 328 12.41 24.71 -56.66
C GLU A 328 11.75 24.79 -58.06
N LEU A 329 10.87 23.81 -58.38
CA LEU A 329 10.15 23.80 -59.68
C LEU A 329 9.20 25.00 -59.80
N VAL A 330 8.56 25.44 -58.72
CA VAL A 330 7.71 26.64 -58.70
C VAL A 330 8.55 27.90 -58.95
N VAL A 331 9.76 28.03 -58.36
CA VAL A 331 10.66 29.16 -58.61
C VAL A 331 11.11 29.16 -60.07
N ASN A 332 11.55 28.03 -60.61
CA ASN A 332 12.10 27.93 -62.01
C ASN A 332 11.03 28.13 -63.06
N ASN A 333 9.75 27.90 -62.76
CA ASN A 333 8.64 28.09 -63.70
C ASN A 333 7.72 29.26 -63.28
N ILE A 334 8.21 30.21 -62.51
CA ILE A 334 7.41 31.34 -62.03
C ILE A 334 6.75 32.15 -63.10
N TYR A 335 7.39 32.23 -64.26
CA TYR A 335 6.91 32.96 -65.45
C TYR A 335 5.70 32.30 -66.16
N LYS A 336 5.43 30.99 -65.85
CA LYS A 336 4.28 30.25 -66.39
C LYS A 336 3.04 30.41 -65.48
N ILE A 337 3.20 30.82 -64.23
CA ILE A 337 2.14 30.85 -63.19
C ILE A 337 1.45 32.20 -63.22
N LYS A 338 0.14 32.19 -63.46
CA LYS A 338 -0.71 33.39 -63.35
C LYS A 338 -1.35 33.42 -61.95
N ARG A 339 -1.71 34.60 -61.49
CA ARG A 339 -2.42 34.77 -60.24
C ARG A 339 -3.80 34.11 -60.31
N GLY A 340 -4.12 33.18 -59.40
CA GLY A 340 -5.36 32.41 -59.40
C GLY A 340 -5.22 30.98 -59.90
N ASP A 341 -4.04 30.58 -60.43
CA ASP A 341 -3.80 29.21 -60.84
C ASP A 341 -3.75 28.28 -59.61
N SER A 342 -4.43 27.15 -59.70
CA SER A 342 -4.49 26.12 -58.63
C SER A 342 -3.48 24.98 -58.82
N VAL A 343 -2.89 24.84 -60.04
CA VAL A 343 -1.95 23.76 -60.36
C VAL A 343 -0.90 24.29 -61.31
N LEU A 344 0.36 23.96 -61.10
CA LEU A 344 1.46 24.16 -62.03
C LEU A 344 1.83 22.82 -62.67
N ARG A 345 1.69 22.72 -64.00
CA ARG A 345 2.20 21.62 -64.81
C ARG A 345 3.59 21.93 -65.26
N CYS A 346 4.59 21.12 -64.90
CA CYS A 346 5.97 21.35 -65.32
C CYS A 346 6.76 20.04 -65.40
N PHE A 347 7.84 20.04 -66.10
CA PHE A 347 8.77 18.92 -66.19
C PHE A 347 9.68 18.92 -64.99
N ASN A 348 9.70 17.77 -64.28
CA ASN A 348 10.57 17.52 -63.13
C ASN A 348 11.89 16.90 -63.64
N TYR A 349 12.94 17.67 -63.58
CA TYR A 349 14.27 17.25 -64.05
C TYR A 349 15.01 16.34 -63.04
N TYR A 350 14.44 16.05 -61.87
CA TYR A 350 15.02 15.13 -60.92
C TYR A 350 14.66 13.66 -61.23
N ASP A 351 13.47 13.41 -61.72
CA ASP A 351 12.97 12.06 -62.07
C ASP A 351 12.60 11.87 -63.53
N ASN A 352 12.85 12.91 -64.34
CA ASN A 352 12.54 12.97 -65.79
C ASN A 352 11.05 12.70 -66.11
N SER A 353 10.14 13.19 -65.29
CA SER A 353 8.69 13.04 -65.45
C SER A 353 7.96 14.40 -65.42
N ASP A 354 6.75 14.44 -66.02
CA ASP A 354 5.86 15.58 -65.79
C ASP A 354 5.17 15.51 -64.45
N VAL A 355 5.12 16.61 -63.69
CA VAL A 355 4.52 16.70 -62.41
C VAL A 355 3.50 17.82 -62.30
N ASP A 356 2.37 17.55 -61.66
CA ASP A 356 1.34 18.51 -61.32
C ASP A 356 1.54 18.98 -59.86
N ILE A 357 1.95 20.24 -59.66
CA ILE A 357 2.23 20.85 -58.36
C ILE A 357 1.02 21.65 -57.92
N PRO A 358 0.37 21.31 -56.81
CA PRO A 358 -0.75 22.08 -56.24
C PRO A 358 -0.29 23.49 -55.85
N LEU A 359 -1.04 24.51 -56.21
CA LEU A 359 -0.80 25.90 -55.80
C LEU A 359 -2.00 26.44 -55.06
N ASP A 360 -1.73 27.34 -54.12
CA ASP A 360 -2.79 28.13 -53.47
C ASP A 360 -3.13 29.34 -54.36
N PRO A 361 -4.35 29.41 -54.93
CA PRO A 361 -4.75 30.51 -55.81
C PRO A 361 -4.75 31.89 -55.16
N GLN A 362 -4.83 31.94 -53.81
CA GLN A 362 -4.84 33.19 -53.02
C GLN A 362 -3.42 33.76 -52.86
N LEU A 363 -2.40 32.94 -53.01
CA LEU A 363 -1.00 33.31 -52.85
C LEU A 363 -0.35 33.70 -54.18
N SER A 364 0.61 34.63 -54.11
CA SER A 364 1.47 34.88 -55.27
C SER A 364 2.38 33.67 -55.56
N PRO A 365 2.85 33.51 -56.79
CA PRO A 365 3.78 32.40 -57.13
C PRO A 365 4.99 32.31 -56.21
N SER A 366 5.61 33.44 -55.85
CA SER A 366 6.73 33.49 -54.90
C SER A 366 6.32 33.07 -53.46
N LYS A 367 5.10 33.40 -53.02
CA LYS A 367 4.59 32.96 -51.74
C LYS A 367 4.27 31.47 -51.69
N ASN A 368 3.78 30.88 -52.81
CA ASN A 368 3.58 29.44 -52.97
C ASN A 368 4.91 28.68 -52.85
N SER A 369 5.96 29.14 -53.51
CA SER A 369 7.30 28.56 -53.37
C SER A 369 7.79 28.64 -51.91
N SER A 370 7.66 29.83 -51.28
CA SER A 370 8.03 30.01 -49.87
C SER A 370 7.26 29.09 -48.94
N ALA A 371 5.98 28.83 -49.21
CA ALA A 371 5.15 27.92 -48.42
C ALA A 371 5.70 26.46 -48.51
N TYR A 372 6.12 26.01 -49.69
CA TYR A 372 6.75 24.70 -49.87
C TYR A 372 8.09 24.61 -49.13
N TYR A 373 8.97 25.61 -49.21
CA TYR A 373 10.22 25.64 -48.47
C TYR A 373 9.99 25.69 -46.95
N ASN A 374 9.01 26.43 -46.49
CA ASN A 374 8.65 26.46 -45.08
C ASN A 374 8.19 25.07 -44.59
N LYS A 375 7.41 24.35 -45.40
CA LYS A 375 6.96 23.00 -45.09
C LYS A 375 8.13 22.02 -45.04
N TYR A 376 9.04 22.10 -46.03
CA TYR A 376 10.29 21.33 -46.02
C TYR A 376 11.13 21.58 -44.77
N ASN A 377 11.39 22.85 -44.45
CA ASN A 377 12.20 23.22 -43.30
C ASN A 377 11.56 22.79 -41.97
N LYS A 378 10.23 22.87 -41.88
CA LYS A 378 9.49 22.37 -40.72
C LYS A 378 9.68 20.86 -40.55
N LEU A 379 9.47 20.09 -41.62
CA LEU A 379 9.63 18.64 -41.58
C LEU A 379 11.07 18.22 -41.28
N LYS A 380 12.06 18.91 -41.86
CA LYS A 380 13.48 18.67 -41.58
C LYS A 380 13.81 18.85 -40.11
N ARG A 381 13.38 19.96 -39.48
CA ARG A 381 13.59 20.21 -38.05
C ARG A 381 12.85 19.18 -37.20
N THR A 382 11.65 18.81 -37.61
CA THR A 382 10.88 17.77 -36.90
C THR A 382 11.61 16.43 -36.96
N LYS A 383 12.13 16.03 -38.11
CA LYS A 383 12.91 14.79 -38.28
C LYS A 383 14.12 14.75 -37.36
N GLU A 384 14.95 15.80 -37.38
CA GLU A 384 16.15 15.90 -36.54
C GLU A 384 15.82 15.84 -35.03
N PHE A 385 14.72 16.47 -34.61
CA PHE A 385 14.26 16.44 -33.25
C PHE A 385 13.75 15.06 -32.83
N VAL A 386 12.90 14.45 -33.68
CA VAL A 386 12.29 13.13 -33.39
C VAL A 386 13.35 12.03 -33.38
N GLU A 387 14.33 12.06 -34.29
CA GLU A 387 15.44 11.10 -34.30
C GLU A 387 16.23 11.12 -32.98
N LYS A 388 16.57 12.31 -32.49
CA LYS A 388 17.26 12.46 -31.19
C LYS A 388 16.41 11.95 -30.04
N LYS A 389 15.11 12.28 -30.03
CA LYS A 389 14.16 11.84 -29.02
C LYS A 389 13.98 10.33 -29.03
N LEU A 390 13.89 9.72 -30.21
CA LEU A 390 13.74 8.28 -30.39
C LEU A 390 14.92 7.50 -29.80
N ILE A 391 16.16 8.00 -29.97
CA ILE A 391 17.34 7.40 -29.35
C ILE A 391 17.23 7.47 -27.81
N ALA A 392 16.83 8.62 -27.28
CA ALA A 392 16.66 8.79 -25.83
C ALA A 392 15.55 7.88 -25.27
N ASP A 393 14.40 7.80 -25.95
CA ASP A 393 13.27 6.98 -25.52
C ASP A 393 13.59 5.46 -25.64
N LYS A 394 14.34 5.02 -26.66
CA LYS A 394 14.83 3.64 -26.75
C LYS A 394 15.80 3.28 -25.62
N ASN A 395 16.72 4.19 -25.27
CA ASN A 395 17.63 3.98 -24.14
C ASN A 395 16.85 3.93 -22.81
N LEU A 396 15.83 4.79 -22.64
CA LEU A 396 14.95 4.76 -21.49
C LEU A 396 14.16 3.45 -21.42
N LEU A 397 13.66 2.94 -22.56
CA LEU A 397 12.93 1.68 -22.61
C LEU A 397 13.82 0.51 -22.13
N ASN A 398 15.04 0.40 -22.67
CA ASN A 398 16.01 -0.62 -22.27
C ASN A 398 16.30 -0.55 -20.77
N TYR A 399 16.42 0.66 -20.23
CA TYR A 399 16.65 0.87 -18.81
C TYR A 399 15.44 0.46 -17.95
N VAL A 400 14.22 0.78 -18.38
CA VAL A 400 12.99 0.33 -17.70
C VAL A 400 12.87 -1.20 -17.73
N CYS A 401 13.23 -1.85 -18.85
CA CYS A 401 13.27 -3.31 -18.93
C CYS A 401 14.24 -3.91 -17.90
N SER A 402 15.43 -3.34 -17.73
CA SER A 402 16.39 -3.81 -16.73
C SER A 402 15.86 -3.66 -15.29
N ILE A 403 15.10 -2.60 -15.01
CA ILE A 403 14.43 -2.43 -13.70
C ILE A 403 13.33 -3.50 -13.51
N GLU A 404 12.54 -3.82 -14.55
CA GLU A 404 11.52 -4.88 -14.47
C GLU A 404 12.14 -6.24 -14.21
N GLU A 405 13.25 -6.57 -14.85
CA GLU A 405 14.01 -7.80 -14.60
C GLU A 405 14.56 -7.85 -13.17
N GLU A 406 15.13 -6.73 -12.70
CA GLU A 406 15.61 -6.63 -11.33
C GLU A 406 14.50 -6.85 -10.30
N ILE A 407 13.34 -6.19 -10.46
CA ILE A 407 12.17 -6.39 -9.59
C ILE A 407 11.73 -7.85 -9.57
N SER A 408 11.80 -8.55 -10.71
CA SER A 408 11.38 -9.95 -10.83
C SER A 408 12.34 -10.94 -10.16
N SER A 409 13.62 -10.57 -10.08
CA SER A 409 14.72 -11.41 -9.55
C SER A 409 15.10 -11.07 -8.11
N LEU A 410 14.48 -10.03 -7.50
CA LEU A 410 14.81 -9.62 -6.13
C LEU A 410 14.54 -10.72 -5.11
N PRO A 411 15.52 -11.05 -4.25
CA PRO A 411 15.29 -11.87 -3.08
C PRO A 411 14.24 -11.25 -2.15
N PHE A 412 13.53 -12.11 -1.43
CA PHE A 412 12.40 -11.72 -0.59
C PHE A 412 12.76 -10.73 0.53
N ASP A 413 13.99 -10.75 1.00
CA ASP A 413 14.57 -9.93 2.07
C ASP A 413 15.39 -8.73 1.56
N ALA A 414 15.50 -8.55 0.24
CA ALA A 414 16.27 -7.47 -0.35
C ALA A 414 15.65 -6.09 -0.06
N SER A 415 16.51 -5.08 0.05
CA SER A 415 16.07 -3.69 0.18
C SER A 415 15.47 -3.19 -1.13
N ILE A 416 14.22 -2.71 -1.08
CA ILE A 416 13.46 -2.21 -2.23
C ILE A 416 13.68 -0.70 -2.44
N VAL A 417 14.17 -0.01 -1.41
CA VAL A 417 14.31 1.46 -1.37
C VAL A 417 15.06 2.04 -2.58
N PRO A 418 16.17 1.44 -3.05
CA PRO A 418 16.89 1.98 -4.20
C PRO A 418 16.06 2.04 -5.47
N ILE A 419 15.30 0.98 -5.74
CA ILE A 419 14.43 0.88 -6.92
C ILE A 419 13.26 1.87 -6.83
N GLU A 420 12.69 2.07 -5.63
CA GLU A 420 11.64 3.07 -5.40
C GLU A 420 12.14 4.48 -5.75
N GLU A 421 13.33 4.85 -5.30
CA GLU A 421 13.94 6.16 -5.59
C GLU A 421 14.24 6.32 -7.09
N GLU A 422 14.72 5.28 -7.73
CA GLU A 422 15.06 5.26 -9.15
C GLU A 422 13.83 5.44 -10.03
N LEU A 423 12.77 4.67 -9.80
CA LEU A 423 11.50 4.81 -10.49
C LEU A 423 10.81 6.17 -10.22
N ALA A 424 10.93 6.72 -9.01
CA ALA A 424 10.41 8.04 -8.69
C ALA A 424 11.09 9.14 -9.53
N LYS A 425 12.41 9.05 -9.72
CA LYS A 425 13.18 9.97 -10.58
C LYS A 425 12.74 9.89 -12.04
N LEU A 426 12.56 8.67 -12.57
CA LEU A 426 12.14 8.44 -13.95
C LEU A 426 10.71 8.91 -14.23
N ASN A 427 9.82 8.83 -13.25
CA ASN A 427 8.45 9.32 -13.35
C ASN A 427 8.31 10.84 -13.23
N GLY A 428 9.40 11.58 -13.05
CA GLY A 428 9.38 13.03 -12.94
C GLY A 428 8.71 13.55 -11.66
N VAL A 429 8.55 12.71 -10.64
CA VAL A 429 8.09 13.14 -9.32
C VAL A 429 9.21 13.97 -8.70
N LYS A 430 9.12 15.29 -8.88
CA LYS A 430 9.98 16.23 -8.15
C LYS A 430 9.75 15.99 -6.67
N GLN A 431 10.69 15.32 -6.00
CA GLN A 431 10.76 15.40 -4.54
C GLN A 431 10.81 16.89 -4.21
N LYS A 432 9.82 17.39 -3.46
CA LYS A 432 9.88 18.74 -2.92
C LYS A 432 11.12 18.80 -2.05
N ALA A 433 12.17 19.37 -2.60
CA ALA A 433 13.40 19.61 -1.87
C ALA A 433 13.07 20.53 -0.70
N THR A 434 12.94 19.97 0.47
CA THR A 434 13.01 20.72 1.71
C THR A 434 14.39 21.38 1.73
N LYS A 435 14.41 22.71 1.75
CA LYS A 435 15.61 23.51 1.97
C LYS A 435 16.19 23.18 3.35
N ASN A 436 16.92 22.09 3.44
CA ASN A 436 17.78 21.80 4.59
C ASN A 436 19.21 21.71 4.11
N LYS A 437 20.07 22.39 4.85
CA LYS A 437 21.52 22.55 4.67
C LYS A 437 22.17 21.33 4.04
N VAL A 438 22.85 21.55 2.93
CA VAL A 438 23.73 20.64 2.24
C VAL A 438 24.69 19.98 3.24
N ARG A 439 24.37 18.80 3.73
CA ARG A 439 25.38 17.85 4.17
C ARG A 439 26.04 17.32 2.89
N LYS A 440 27.36 17.46 2.77
CA LYS A 440 28.12 16.81 1.69
C LYS A 440 27.68 15.36 1.61
N GLU A 441 26.98 15.01 0.53
CA GLU A 441 26.59 13.63 0.23
C GLU A 441 27.89 12.83 0.09
N GLN A 442 28.12 11.91 1.01
CA GLN A 442 29.10 10.85 0.80
C GLN A 442 28.57 10.01 -0.37
N ALA A 443 29.41 9.79 -1.36
CA ALA A 443 29.07 8.92 -2.48
C ALA A 443 28.71 7.54 -1.94
N GLU A 444 27.49 7.10 -2.18
CA GLU A 444 27.07 5.75 -1.81
C GLU A 444 27.94 4.72 -2.53
N PRO A 445 28.37 3.67 -1.85
CA PRO A 445 29.13 2.62 -2.50
C PRO A 445 28.28 1.93 -3.58
N PRO A 446 28.89 1.46 -4.67
CA PRO A 446 28.18 0.73 -5.71
C PRO A 446 27.53 -0.55 -5.14
N TYR A 447 26.36 -0.90 -5.64
CA TYR A 447 25.74 -2.17 -5.28
C TYR A 447 26.58 -3.32 -5.77
N VAL A 448 26.87 -4.28 -4.88
CA VAL A 448 27.74 -5.42 -5.16
C VAL A 448 26.90 -6.70 -5.09
N TYR A 449 26.86 -7.43 -6.17
CA TYR A 449 26.24 -8.77 -6.25
C TYR A 449 27.32 -9.83 -6.39
N LEU A 450 27.18 -10.92 -5.66
CA LEU A 450 28.04 -12.09 -5.81
C LEU A 450 27.27 -13.14 -6.62
N VAL A 451 27.68 -13.39 -7.85
CA VAL A 451 27.08 -14.40 -8.73
C VAL A 451 28.21 -15.32 -9.19
N ASP A 452 28.09 -16.61 -8.95
CA ASP A 452 29.04 -17.67 -9.32
C ASP A 452 30.52 -17.38 -8.94
N GLY A 453 30.72 -16.74 -7.77
CA GLY A 453 32.06 -16.38 -7.28
C GLY A 453 32.61 -15.07 -7.84
N PHE A 454 31.88 -14.36 -8.69
CA PHE A 454 32.28 -13.05 -9.23
C PHE A 454 31.51 -11.92 -8.57
N TYR A 455 32.23 -10.81 -8.26
CA TYR A 455 31.60 -9.58 -7.77
C TYR A 455 31.16 -8.71 -8.95
N ILE A 456 29.85 -8.52 -9.08
CA ILE A 456 29.26 -7.63 -10.08
C ILE A 456 28.91 -6.31 -9.39
N TYR A 457 29.48 -5.20 -9.88
CA TYR A 457 29.23 -3.86 -9.37
C TYR A 457 28.22 -3.14 -10.25
N ARG A 458 27.05 -2.81 -9.71
CA ARG A 458 26.08 -1.94 -10.39
C ARG A 458 26.36 -0.49 -10.02
N LEU A 459 26.70 0.32 -11.03
CA LEU A 459 26.84 1.76 -10.89
C LEU A 459 25.47 2.42 -11.13
N SER A 460 25.03 3.31 -10.24
CA SER A 460 23.87 4.15 -10.50
C SER A 460 24.18 5.17 -11.61
N LEU A 461 23.16 5.73 -12.25
CA LEU A 461 23.32 6.80 -13.27
C LEU A 461 24.14 8.00 -12.78
N ARG A 462 24.21 8.25 -11.47
CA ARG A 462 25.06 9.28 -10.88
C ARG A 462 26.55 9.00 -11.05
N HIS A 463 26.96 7.73 -11.17
CA HIS A 463 28.37 7.35 -11.37
C HIS A 463 28.80 7.45 -12.84
N VAL A 464 27.84 7.52 -13.77
CA VAL A 464 28.11 7.54 -15.23
C VAL A 464 28.13 8.97 -15.78
N SER A 465 27.55 9.95 -15.07
CA SER A 465 27.34 11.32 -15.59
C SER A 465 28.48 12.31 -15.34
N GLU A 466 29.54 11.94 -14.62
CA GLU A 466 30.74 12.78 -14.48
C GLU A 466 31.98 12.07 -15.05
N PRO A 467 32.46 12.43 -16.23
CA PRO A 467 33.81 12.04 -16.64
C PRO A 467 34.81 12.79 -15.77
N ARG A 468 35.32 12.15 -14.72
CA ARG A 468 36.46 12.66 -14.00
C ARG A 468 37.67 12.58 -14.90
N GLY A 469 38.23 13.72 -15.22
CA GLY A 469 39.51 13.83 -15.91
C GLY A 469 40.62 12.99 -15.20
N PRO A 470 41.68 12.63 -15.89
CA PRO A 470 42.67 11.71 -15.40
C PRO A 470 43.32 12.27 -14.13
N ARG A 471 43.13 11.60 -12.99
CA ARG A 471 44.02 11.74 -11.83
C ARG A 471 45.23 10.85 -12.05
N GLU A 472 46.35 11.46 -12.31
CA GLU A 472 47.65 10.82 -12.26
C GLU A 472 47.89 10.19 -10.89
N GLY A 473 48.35 8.96 -10.88
CA GLY A 473 49.16 8.33 -9.82
C GLY A 473 48.37 7.65 -8.72
N ALA A 474 48.16 6.35 -8.87
CA ALA A 474 48.38 5.37 -7.81
C ALA A 474 48.59 3.99 -8.43
N CYS A 475 49.82 3.56 -8.45
CA CYS A 475 50.24 2.20 -8.76
C CYS A 475 49.56 1.21 -7.83
N ALA A 476 49.06 0.15 -8.43
CA ALA A 476 48.70 -1.07 -7.74
C ALA A 476 49.95 -1.89 -7.41
N VAL A 477 50.00 -2.44 -6.22
CA VAL A 477 50.80 -3.63 -5.90
C VAL A 477 49.96 -4.49 -4.97
N GLY A 478 49.82 -5.76 -5.31
CA GLY A 478 49.41 -6.87 -4.47
C GLY A 478 48.00 -7.39 -4.73
#